data_652e10833e2b571b676f9f15f2006968
#
_entry.id   652e10833e2b571b676f9f15f2006968
#
_cell.length_a   1.000
_cell.length_b   1.000
_cell.length_c   1.000
_cell.angle_alpha   90.00
_cell.angle_beta   90.00
_cell.angle_gamma   90.00
#
_symmetry.space_group_name_H-M   'P 1'
#
loop_
_entity.id
_entity.type
_entity.pdbx_description
1 polymer ?
#
loop_
_entity_poly.entity_id
_entity_poly.type
_entity_poly.pdbx_seq_one_letter_code
_entity_poly.pdbx_strand_id
1 'polypeptide(L)'
;MENRLEELLKNNDYLGRGIILGKTKDSKKLAVAYFIMGRSENSRNRVFEKVGDSVIIYPADESKLKDPSLIIYTPIKMYKKMLIVTNGDQTDTIYEGLKQGRSFENSLALRKFEPDEPNFTPRISGIANLENMNEYKLSILKSMDSLGKSCARYFYNYETLLGKGHLLHTYNNNEEPLPSFKGEPRIIDIPESAKELSELIWENLNYDNKISLYVRYIDSNFNVEDVLINKYKRV
;
A
#
# COMPACT_ATOMS: atom_id res chain seq x y z
N MET A 1 2.41 -16.63 18.00
CA MET A 1 1.24 -15.76 18.22
C MET A 1 0.80 -15.25 16.87
N GLU A 2 -0.38 -15.65 16.40
CA GLU A 2 -0.95 -15.09 15.17
C GLU A 2 -1.32 -13.64 15.46
N ASN A 3 -0.67 -12.71 14.79
CA ASN A 3 -0.99 -11.29 14.89
C ASN A 3 -2.31 -11.05 14.18
N ARG A 4 -3.39 -10.89 14.93
CA ARG A 4 -4.67 -10.51 14.34
C ARG A 4 -4.54 -9.11 13.73
N LEU A 5 -4.99 -8.94 12.49
CA LEU A 5 -4.95 -7.64 11.79
C LEU A 5 -5.61 -6.54 12.62
N GLU A 6 -6.74 -6.83 13.27
CA GLU A 6 -7.43 -5.92 14.18
C GLU A 6 -6.52 -5.35 15.27
N GLU A 7 -5.76 -6.22 15.95
CA GLU A 7 -4.86 -5.81 17.03
C GLU A 7 -3.71 -4.93 16.50
N LEU A 8 -3.16 -5.28 15.32
CA LEU A 8 -2.11 -4.49 14.70
C LEU A 8 -2.58 -3.08 14.35
N LEU A 9 -3.82 -2.95 13.84
CA LEU A 9 -4.39 -1.66 13.45
C LEU A 9 -4.82 -0.82 14.67
N LYS A 10 -5.46 -1.42 15.68
CA LYS A 10 -5.91 -0.74 16.91
C LYS A 10 -4.76 -0.23 17.77
N ASN A 11 -3.67 -1.00 17.83
CA ASN A 11 -2.52 -0.68 18.69
C ASN A 11 -1.54 0.32 18.05
N ASN A 12 -1.85 0.83 16.86
CA ASN A 12 -1.00 1.82 16.18
C ASN A 12 -1.84 2.98 15.63
N ASP A 13 -1.78 4.12 16.25
CA ASP A 13 -2.55 5.31 15.87
C ASP A 13 -2.17 5.87 14.49
N TYR A 14 -0.98 5.54 13.97
CA TYR A 14 -0.51 6.08 12.71
C TYR A 14 0.45 5.15 11.96
N LEU A 15 -0.10 4.26 11.15
CA LEU A 15 0.66 3.40 10.23
C LEU A 15 1.12 4.15 8.96
N GLY A 16 0.53 5.31 8.68
CA GLY A 16 0.78 6.12 7.49
C GLY A 16 0.10 5.54 6.25
N ARG A 17 0.80 4.73 5.48
CA ARG A 17 0.26 3.96 4.36
C ARG A 17 0.49 2.48 4.62
N GLY A 18 -0.47 1.65 4.22
CA GLY A 18 -0.35 0.21 4.36
C GLY A 18 -0.72 -0.53 3.09
N ILE A 19 0.05 -1.57 2.79
CA ILE A 19 -0.19 -2.51 1.70
C ILE A 19 -0.40 -3.89 2.31
N ILE A 20 -1.45 -4.57 1.87
CA ILE A 20 -1.70 -5.98 2.15
C ILE A 20 -1.68 -6.73 0.82
N LEU A 21 -0.94 -7.83 0.76
CA LEU A 21 -1.04 -8.86 -0.27
C LEU A 21 -1.22 -10.21 0.38
N GLY A 22 -2.11 -11.03 -0.16
CA GLY A 22 -2.40 -12.34 0.39
C GLY A 22 -3.31 -13.17 -0.53
N LYS A 23 -3.70 -14.37 -0.05
CA LYS A 23 -4.51 -15.32 -0.79
C LYS A 23 -5.66 -15.83 0.07
N THR A 24 -6.85 -16.01 -0.52
CA THR A 24 -7.98 -16.60 0.19
C THR A 24 -7.73 -18.05 0.56
N LYS A 25 -8.43 -18.56 1.57
CA LYS A 25 -8.27 -19.92 2.08
C LYS A 25 -8.65 -20.97 1.03
N ASP A 26 -9.64 -20.67 0.19
CA ASP A 26 -10.07 -21.52 -0.92
C ASP A 26 -9.10 -21.50 -2.12
N SER A 27 -8.01 -20.75 -2.02
CA SER A 27 -6.96 -20.58 -3.05
C SER A 27 -7.39 -19.90 -4.35
N LYS A 28 -8.62 -19.38 -4.44
CA LYS A 28 -9.17 -18.89 -5.71
C LYS A 28 -8.83 -17.44 -5.99
N LYS A 29 -8.66 -16.61 -4.96
CA LYS A 29 -8.48 -15.17 -5.14
C LYS A 29 -7.19 -14.67 -4.50
N LEU A 30 -6.50 -13.78 -5.20
CA LEU A 30 -5.48 -12.90 -4.63
C LEU A 30 -6.19 -11.69 -4.00
N ALA A 31 -5.83 -11.37 -2.76
CA ALA A 31 -6.28 -10.19 -2.05
C ALA A 31 -5.22 -9.10 -2.10
N VAL A 32 -5.60 -7.88 -2.46
CA VAL A 32 -4.79 -6.68 -2.29
C VAL A 32 -5.60 -5.63 -1.54
N ALA A 33 -4.95 -4.98 -0.55
CA ALA A 33 -5.51 -3.79 0.07
C ALA A 33 -4.45 -2.68 0.12
N TYR A 34 -4.91 -1.44 -0.05
CA TYR A 34 -4.11 -0.25 0.13
C TYR A 34 -4.91 0.80 0.90
N PHE A 35 -4.33 1.29 1.99
CA PHE A 35 -4.94 2.36 2.78
C PHE A 35 -3.97 3.52 3.00
N ILE A 36 -4.54 4.70 3.19
CA ILE A 36 -3.82 5.91 3.59
C ILE A 36 -4.39 6.50 4.85
N MET A 37 -3.48 7.01 5.69
CA MET A 37 -3.76 7.82 6.86
C MET A 37 -3.06 9.17 6.72
N GLY A 38 -3.56 10.20 7.41
CA GLY A 38 -3.00 11.55 7.38
C GLY A 38 -3.15 12.26 8.71
N ARG A 39 -2.09 12.99 9.15
CA ARG A 39 -2.09 13.82 10.36
C ARG A 39 -2.27 15.31 10.06
N SER A 40 -1.62 15.80 9.00
CA SER A 40 -1.68 17.20 8.59
C SER A 40 -2.86 17.47 7.64
N GLU A 41 -3.27 18.73 7.53
CA GLU A 41 -4.31 19.15 6.58
C GLU A 41 -3.99 18.70 5.15
N ASN A 42 -2.76 18.93 4.69
CA ASN A 42 -2.32 18.50 3.36
C ASN A 42 -2.36 16.98 3.16
N SER A 43 -1.96 16.19 4.17
CA SER A 43 -2.01 14.74 4.10
C SER A 43 -3.43 14.18 4.14
N ARG A 44 -4.40 14.92 4.74
CA ARG A 44 -5.81 14.56 4.81
C ARG A 44 -6.59 14.92 3.55
N ASN A 45 -6.06 15.83 2.72
CA ASN A 45 -6.72 16.30 1.49
C ASN A 45 -6.59 15.30 0.35
N ARG A 46 -7.10 14.08 0.53
CA ARG A 46 -6.97 12.97 -0.45
C ARG A 46 -8.24 12.15 -0.52
N VAL A 47 -8.56 11.72 -1.74
CA VAL A 47 -9.59 10.72 -2.04
C VAL A 47 -9.06 9.73 -3.07
N PHE A 48 -9.56 8.50 -3.03
CA PHE A 48 -9.34 7.50 -4.06
C PHE A 48 -10.44 7.56 -5.10
N GLU A 49 -10.09 7.45 -6.36
CA GLU A 49 -11.04 7.22 -7.46
C GLU A 49 -10.60 6.01 -8.28
N LYS A 50 -11.56 5.16 -8.62
CA LYS A 50 -11.33 4.03 -9.52
C LYS A 50 -11.46 4.52 -10.96
N VAL A 51 -10.42 4.31 -11.78
CA VAL A 51 -10.39 4.65 -13.19
C VAL A 51 -9.97 3.40 -13.98
N GLY A 52 -10.94 2.72 -14.57
CA GLY A 52 -10.73 1.40 -15.18
C GLY A 52 -10.23 0.38 -14.16
N ASP A 53 -9.09 -0.25 -14.42
CA ASP A 53 -8.45 -1.21 -13.51
C ASP A 53 -7.48 -0.57 -12.52
N SER A 54 -7.31 0.75 -12.60
CA SER A 54 -6.42 1.52 -11.74
C SER A 54 -7.18 2.25 -10.65
N VAL A 55 -6.46 2.60 -9.57
CA VAL A 55 -6.92 3.55 -8.55
C VAL A 55 -6.00 4.76 -8.61
N ILE A 56 -6.56 5.95 -8.63
CA ILE A 56 -5.83 7.22 -8.65
C ILE A 56 -6.18 7.99 -7.39
N ILE A 57 -5.19 8.69 -6.83
CA ILE A 57 -5.40 9.61 -5.72
C ILE A 57 -5.58 11.01 -6.28
N TYR A 58 -6.62 11.68 -5.82
CA TYR A 58 -6.91 13.08 -6.09
C TYR A 58 -6.97 13.88 -4.80
N PRO A 59 -6.76 15.21 -4.84
CA PRO A 59 -7.12 16.06 -3.71
C PRO A 59 -8.63 15.98 -3.46
N ALA A 60 -9.04 15.96 -2.19
CA ALA A 60 -10.44 16.09 -1.84
C ALA A 60 -10.96 17.50 -2.16
N ASP A 61 -10.12 18.52 -1.94
CA ASP A 61 -10.34 19.92 -2.23
C ASP A 61 -9.15 20.47 -3.02
N GLU A 62 -9.36 20.80 -4.31
CA GLU A 62 -8.29 21.30 -5.19
C GLU A 62 -7.73 22.65 -4.74
N SER A 63 -8.54 23.49 -4.08
CA SER A 63 -8.10 24.79 -3.58
C SER A 63 -7.05 24.70 -2.47
N LYS A 64 -6.96 23.55 -1.79
CA LYS A 64 -6.00 23.27 -0.71
C LYS A 64 -4.74 22.52 -1.18
N LEU A 65 -4.61 22.26 -2.46
CA LEU A 65 -3.48 21.54 -3.02
C LEU A 65 -2.24 22.43 -3.04
N LYS A 66 -1.23 22.09 -2.21
CA LYS A 66 0.05 22.84 -2.15
C LYS A 66 1.09 22.29 -3.10
N ASP A 67 1.27 20.95 -3.12
CA ASP A 67 2.21 20.25 -3.98
C ASP A 67 1.56 18.96 -4.52
N PRO A 68 1.25 18.90 -5.82
CA PRO A 68 0.63 17.73 -6.42
C PRO A 68 1.57 16.51 -6.48
N SER A 69 2.89 16.71 -6.50
CA SER A 69 3.86 15.64 -6.77
C SER A 69 3.88 14.52 -5.73
N LEU A 70 3.58 14.84 -4.46
CA LEU A 70 3.52 13.89 -3.36
C LEU A 70 2.09 13.40 -3.05
N ILE A 71 1.09 13.93 -3.76
CA ILE A 71 -0.33 13.65 -3.49
C ILE A 71 -0.96 12.88 -4.63
N ILE A 72 -0.76 13.31 -5.88
CA ILE A 72 -1.39 12.72 -7.07
C ILE A 72 -0.51 11.63 -7.64
N TYR A 73 -0.91 10.38 -7.46
CA TYR A 73 -0.26 9.21 -8.06
C TYR A 73 -1.28 8.06 -8.17
N THR A 74 -0.88 7.01 -8.87
CA THR A 74 -1.70 5.81 -9.09
C THR A 74 -1.24 4.69 -8.16
N PRO A 75 -1.82 4.51 -6.96
CA PRO A 75 -1.35 3.51 -6.01
C PRO A 75 -1.54 2.08 -6.50
N ILE A 76 -2.56 1.82 -7.33
CA ILE A 76 -2.83 0.49 -7.88
C ILE A 76 -2.91 0.57 -9.39
N LYS A 77 -2.08 -0.22 -10.09
CA LYS A 77 -1.96 -0.24 -11.53
C LYS A 77 -1.70 -1.65 -12.05
N MET A 78 -2.29 -1.96 -13.19
CA MET A 78 -2.04 -3.23 -13.87
C MET A 78 -1.06 -3.05 -15.03
N TYR A 79 -0.12 -3.98 -15.18
CA TYR A 79 0.66 -4.16 -16.40
C TYR A 79 0.50 -5.60 -16.87
N LYS A 80 -0.24 -5.81 -17.96
CA LYS A 80 -0.65 -7.15 -18.40
C LYS A 80 -1.32 -7.89 -17.22
N LYS A 81 -0.71 -8.95 -16.74
CA LYS A 81 -1.19 -9.75 -15.59
C LYS A 81 -0.44 -9.47 -14.27
N MET A 82 0.39 -8.44 -14.27
CA MET A 82 1.10 -7.99 -13.07
C MET A 82 0.29 -6.90 -12.37
N LEU A 83 -0.11 -7.15 -11.13
CA LEU A 83 -0.72 -6.17 -10.24
C LEU A 83 0.39 -5.45 -9.47
N ILE A 84 0.40 -4.12 -9.54
CA ILE A 84 1.34 -3.24 -8.84
C ILE A 84 0.57 -2.44 -7.80
N VAL A 85 1.07 -2.37 -6.56
CA VAL A 85 0.53 -1.54 -5.50
C VAL A 85 1.66 -0.78 -4.80
N THR A 86 1.52 0.55 -4.62
CA THR A 86 2.55 1.39 -3.99
C THR A 86 1.95 2.58 -3.25
N ASN A 87 2.78 3.27 -2.46
CA ASN A 87 2.40 4.49 -1.77
C ASN A 87 2.90 5.79 -2.43
N GLY A 88 3.29 5.76 -3.70
CA GLY A 88 3.82 6.94 -4.37
C GLY A 88 4.05 6.75 -5.87
N ASP A 89 4.73 7.71 -6.50
CA ASP A 89 5.03 7.75 -7.94
C ASP A 89 5.93 6.62 -8.44
N GLN A 90 6.53 5.83 -7.53
CA GLN A 90 7.27 4.63 -7.92
C GLN A 90 6.39 3.56 -8.59
N THR A 91 5.06 3.68 -8.55
CA THR A 91 4.16 2.86 -9.37
C THR A 91 4.54 2.95 -10.85
N ASP A 92 4.73 4.17 -11.36
CA ASP A 92 5.11 4.38 -12.75
C ASP A 92 6.53 3.91 -13.02
N THR A 93 7.44 4.03 -12.06
CA THR A 93 8.80 3.48 -12.18
C THR A 93 8.78 1.96 -12.36
N ILE A 94 7.97 1.25 -11.56
CA ILE A 94 7.81 -0.20 -11.68
C ILE A 94 7.14 -0.55 -13.01
N TYR A 95 6.04 0.13 -13.34
CA TYR A 95 5.28 -0.08 -14.58
C TYR A 95 6.16 0.06 -15.83
N GLU A 96 6.92 1.15 -15.96
CA GLU A 96 7.82 1.37 -17.08
C GLU A 96 9.02 0.40 -17.07
N GLY A 97 9.51 0.04 -15.88
CA GLY A 97 10.54 -1.00 -15.74
C GLY A 97 10.07 -2.35 -16.29
N LEU A 98 8.88 -2.80 -15.93
CA LEU A 98 8.28 -4.04 -16.43
C LEU A 98 8.06 -4.01 -17.95
N LYS A 99 7.63 -2.87 -18.52
CA LYS A 99 7.54 -2.69 -19.97
C LYS A 99 8.88 -2.87 -20.70
N GLN A 100 9.97 -2.49 -20.04
CA GLN A 100 11.34 -2.65 -20.52
C GLN A 100 11.96 -4.01 -20.18
N GLY A 101 11.19 -4.95 -19.63
CA GLY A 101 11.66 -6.28 -19.25
C GLY A 101 12.52 -6.32 -17.97
N ARG A 102 12.52 -5.26 -17.17
CA ARG A 102 13.22 -5.24 -15.86
C ARG A 102 12.42 -6.01 -14.82
N SER A 103 13.13 -6.58 -13.85
CA SER A 103 12.47 -7.13 -12.64
C SER A 103 11.93 -6.01 -11.73
N PHE A 104 11.10 -6.39 -10.77
CA PHE A 104 10.60 -5.49 -9.72
C PHE A 104 11.74 -4.80 -8.97
N GLU A 105 12.73 -5.59 -8.54
CA GLU A 105 13.91 -5.12 -7.81
C GLU A 105 14.76 -4.15 -8.65
N ASN A 106 15.02 -4.51 -9.90
CA ASN A 106 15.80 -3.68 -10.82
C ASN A 106 15.07 -2.38 -11.17
N SER A 107 13.74 -2.38 -11.22
CA SER A 107 12.93 -1.17 -11.43
C SER A 107 13.10 -0.18 -10.28
N LEU A 108 13.26 -0.67 -9.04
CA LEU A 108 13.40 0.14 -7.85
C LEU A 108 14.86 0.46 -7.45
N ALA A 109 15.85 -0.06 -8.19
CA ALA A 109 17.27 0.04 -7.82
C ALA A 109 17.77 1.48 -7.61
N LEU A 110 17.26 2.42 -8.39
CA LEU A 110 17.65 3.84 -8.33
C LEU A 110 16.68 4.70 -7.52
N ARG A 111 15.56 4.13 -7.03
CA ARG A 111 14.60 4.88 -6.19
C ARG A 111 15.10 4.96 -4.75
N LYS A 112 14.66 6.02 -4.09
CA LYS A 112 14.86 6.25 -2.66
C LYS A 112 13.49 6.48 -2.00
N PHE A 113 13.48 6.71 -0.71
CA PHE A 113 12.35 7.21 0.07
C PHE A 113 11.87 8.59 -0.43
N GLU A 114 10.78 9.14 0.11
CA GLU A 114 10.29 10.47 -0.26
C GLU A 114 11.19 11.56 0.32
N PRO A 115 11.40 12.68 -0.40
CA PRO A 115 12.28 13.77 0.04
C PRO A 115 11.56 14.74 1.01
N ASP A 116 10.78 14.22 1.94
CA ASP A 116 9.95 14.97 2.89
C ASP A 116 10.61 15.02 4.28
N GLU A 117 11.69 15.78 4.42
CA GLU A 117 12.36 16.01 5.70
C GLU A 117 11.36 16.55 6.75
N PRO A 118 11.45 16.11 8.03
CA PRO A 118 12.40 15.16 8.62
C PRO A 118 11.98 13.69 8.54
N ASN A 119 10.81 13.36 7.97
CA ASN A 119 10.26 12.01 8.03
C ASN A 119 10.91 11.06 7.04
N PHE A 120 11.38 11.58 5.88
CA PHE A 120 11.91 10.75 4.80
C PHE A 120 11.02 9.53 4.57
N THR A 121 9.73 9.80 4.28
CA THR A 121 8.66 8.79 4.21
C THR A 121 9.10 7.58 3.40
N PRO A 122 9.05 6.37 3.99
CA PRO A 122 9.40 5.16 3.26
C PRO A 122 8.52 4.93 2.05
N ARG A 123 9.11 4.51 0.93
CA ARG A 123 8.37 4.01 -0.21
C ARG A 123 8.13 2.52 -0.04
N ILE A 124 6.87 2.14 0.08
CA ILE A 124 6.44 0.74 0.13
C ILE A 124 5.83 0.34 -1.20
N SER A 125 6.11 -0.86 -1.65
CA SER A 125 5.60 -1.39 -2.92
C SER A 125 5.28 -2.87 -2.80
N GLY A 126 4.30 -3.31 -3.59
CA GLY A 126 3.95 -4.71 -3.74
C GLY A 126 3.71 -5.05 -5.21
N ILE A 127 4.00 -6.29 -5.57
CA ILE A 127 3.73 -6.83 -6.90
C ILE A 127 3.28 -8.29 -6.80
N ALA A 128 2.30 -8.65 -7.62
CA ALA A 128 1.83 -10.03 -7.74
C ALA A 128 1.53 -10.36 -9.21
N ASN A 129 1.81 -11.60 -9.61
CA ASN A 129 1.48 -12.11 -10.93
C ASN A 129 0.16 -12.89 -10.86
N LEU A 130 -0.86 -12.46 -11.60
CA LEU A 130 -2.19 -13.07 -11.61
C LEU A 130 -2.25 -14.36 -12.45
N GLU A 131 -1.24 -14.66 -13.27
CA GLU A 131 -1.10 -15.98 -13.92
C GLU A 131 -0.55 -17.03 -12.95
N ASN A 132 0.31 -16.58 -12.03
CA ASN A 132 0.91 -17.42 -11.00
C ASN A 132 0.65 -16.79 -9.63
N MET A 133 -0.53 -17.04 -9.08
CA MET A 133 -0.91 -16.52 -7.75
C MET A 133 -0.27 -17.30 -6.59
N ASN A 134 0.86 -17.98 -6.82
CA ASN A 134 1.57 -18.74 -5.79
C ASN A 134 2.65 -17.92 -5.09
N GLU A 135 2.90 -16.71 -5.55
CA GLU A 135 3.91 -15.83 -4.98
C GLU A 135 3.54 -14.36 -5.15
N TYR A 136 4.03 -13.52 -4.26
CA TYR A 136 4.04 -12.07 -4.38
C TYR A 136 5.28 -11.50 -3.70
N LYS A 137 5.58 -10.24 -4.02
CA LYS A 137 6.72 -9.53 -3.44
C LYS A 137 6.27 -8.23 -2.80
N LEU A 138 6.92 -7.89 -1.70
CA LEU A 138 6.82 -6.58 -1.05
C LEU A 138 8.19 -5.93 -1.00
N SER A 139 8.24 -4.60 -0.97
CA SER A 139 9.48 -3.86 -0.78
C SER A 139 9.28 -2.60 0.05
N ILE A 140 10.34 -2.20 0.76
CA ILE A 140 10.43 -0.93 1.44
C ILE A 140 11.78 -0.28 1.17
N LEU A 141 11.74 1.00 0.76
CA LEU A 141 12.90 1.86 0.58
C LEU A 141 12.81 2.95 1.66
N LYS A 142 13.77 2.99 2.56
CA LYS A 142 13.74 3.90 3.71
C LYS A 142 15.10 4.53 4.00
N SER A 143 15.11 5.66 4.67
CA SER A 143 16.35 6.26 5.14
C SER A 143 17.04 5.40 6.20
N MET A 144 18.37 5.33 6.12
CA MET A 144 19.22 4.68 7.13
C MET A 144 19.69 5.67 8.20
N ASP A 145 19.59 6.96 7.92
CA ASP A 145 20.09 8.03 8.77
C ASP A 145 19.08 9.19 8.86
N SER A 146 19.23 10.02 9.89
CA SER A 146 18.36 11.16 10.15
C SER A 146 18.50 12.33 9.17
N LEU A 147 19.48 12.29 8.28
CA LEU A 147 19.76 13.33 7.29
C LEU A 147 19.32 12.93 5.87
N GLY A 148 18.74 11.75 5.70
CA GLY A 148 18.27 11.28 4.40
C GLY A 148 19.37 11.01 3.36
N LYS A 149 20.62 10.81 3.79
CA LYS A 149 21.77 10.64 2.88
C LYS A 149 21.82 9.23 2.28
N SER A 150 21.51 8.22 3.07
CA SER A 150 21.64 6.81 2.71
C SER A 150 20.27 6.12 2.65
N CYS A 151 20.06 5.27 1.65
CA CYS A 151 18.82 4.53 1.45
C CYS A 151 19.04 3.03 1.61
N ALA A 152 18.30 2.40 2.50
CA ALA A 152 18.16 0.94 2.55
C ALA A 152 17.01 0.49 1.64
N ARG A 153 17.20 -0.64 0.98
CA ARG A 153 16.22 -1.30 0.11
C ARG A 153 16.02 -2.72 0.57
N TYR A 154 14.82 -3.05 1.04
CA TYR A 154 14.45 -4.39 1.46
C TYR A 154 13.41 -4.95 0.50
N PHE A 155 13.61 -6.20 0.08
CA PHE A 155 12.70 -6.95 -0.76
C PHE A 155 12.33 -8.24 -0.05
N TYR A 156 11.03 -8.51 0.03
CA TYR A 156 10.47 -9.69 0.68
C TYR A 156 9.72 -10.50 -0.39
N ASN A 157 10.16 -11.73 -0.59
CA ASN A 157 9.54 -12.65 -1.54
C ASN A 157 8.79 -13.71 -0.75
N TYR A 158 7.50 -13.82 -0.98
CA TYR A 158 6.64 -14.76 -0.28
C TYR A 158 5.99 -15.74 -1.23
N GLU A 159 6.07 -17.03 -0.88
CA GLU A 159 5.11 -17.99 -1.38
C GLU A 159 3.77 -17.75 -0.69
N THR A 160 2.66 -17.90 -1.43
CA THR A 160 1.33 -17.67 -0.86
C THR A 160 0.96 -18.79 0.11
N LEU A 161 0.46 -18.41 1.27
CA LEU A 161 -0.16 -19.32 2.23
C LEU A 161 -1.69 -19.14 2.17
N LEU A 162 -2.42 -20.25 2.18
CA LEU A 162 -3.89 -20.24 2.10
C LEU A 162 -4.51 -19.53 3.31
N GLY A 163 -5.36 -18.55 3.04
CA GLY A 163 -6.01 -17.74 4.06
C GLY A 163 -5.07 -16.78 4.79
N LYS A 164 -3.84 -16.56 4.28
CA LYS A 164 -2.84 -15.67 4.89
C LYS A 164 -2.34 -14.63 3.90
N GLY A 165 -1.81 -13.55 4.45
CA GLY A 165 -1.17 -12.47 3.71
C GLY A 165 -0.18 -11.73 4.59
N HIS A 166 0.41 -10.68 4.03
CA HIS A 166 1.37 -9.83 4.73
C HIS A 166 0.96 -8.37 4.65
N LEU A 167 0.98 -7.70 5.81
CA LEU A 167 0.84 -6.25 5.94
C LEU A 167 2.22 -5.61 6.02
N LEU A 168 2.50 -4.68 5.11
CA LEU A 168 3.63 -3.76 5.16
C LEU A 168 3.09 -2.32 5.26
N HIS A 169 3.69 -1.51 6.14
CA HIS A 169 3.27 -0.12 6.35
C HIS A 169 4.47 0.82 6.48
N THR A 170 4.26 2.14 6.42
CA THR A 170 5.37 3.10 6.36
C THR A 170 5.98 3.42 7.72
N TYR A 171 5.18 3.49 8.80
CA TYR A 171 5.64 3.96 10.11
C TYR A 171 5.31 3.00 11.24
N ASN A 172 6.22 2.85 12.19
CA ASN A 172 6.02 1.97 13.36
C ASN A 172 4.99 2.50 14.36
N ASN A 173 4.92 3.82 14.52
CA ASN A 173 4.03 4.49 15.48
C ASN A 173 3.87 5.97 15.14
N ASN A 174 3.15 6.70 16.02
CA ASN A 174 2.80 8.10 15.86
C ASN A 174 3.72 9.02 16.68
N GLU A 175 5.00 9.04 16.34
CA GLU A 175 6.02 9.92 16.97
C GLU A 175 6.40 11.12 16.06
N GLU A 176 7.28 11.99 16.54
CA GLU A 176 7.83 13.12 15.80
C GLU A 176 9.37 13.13 15.93
N PRO A 177 10.18 12.98 14.85
CA PRO A 177 9.72 12.59 13.51
C PRO A 177 9.15 11.17 13.46
N LEU A 178 8.37 10.87 12.44
CA LEU A 178 7.75 9.56 12.27
C LEU A 178 8.80 8.45 12.08
N PRO A 179 8.84 7.43 12.97
CA PRO A 179 9.81 6.34 12.83
C PRO A 179 9.42 5.39 11.71
N SER A 180 10.30 5.22 10.73
CA SER A 180 10.12 4.27 9.63
C SER A 180 9.90 2.84 10.13
N PHE A 181 9.08 2.07 9.41
CA PHE A 181 8.83 0.65 9.68
C PHE A 181 10.14 -0.13 9.87
N LYS A 182 10.16 -1.01 10.89
CA LYS A 182 11.28 -1.90 11.21
C LYS A 182 10.78 -3.35 11.30
N GLY A 183 11.63 -4.28 10.89
CA GLY A 183 11.35 -5.71 10.91
C GLY A 183 10.80 -6.21 9.58
N GLU A 184 10.05 -7.31 9.63
CA GLU A 184 9.43 -7.96 8.49
C GLU A 184 7.94 -7.59 8.38
N PRO A 185 7.36 -7.59 7.17
CA PRO A 185 5.92 -7.52 6.98
C PRO A 185 5.17 -8.50 7.87
N ARG A 186 4.07 -8.02 8.47
CA ARG A 186 3.34 -8.82 9.47
C ARG A 186 2.42 -9.81 8.78
N ILE A 187 2.55 -11.09 9.14
CA ILE A 187 1.61 -12.12 8.67
C ILE A 187 0.23 -11.86 9.31
N ILE A 188 -0.82 -11.96 8.50
CA ILE A 188 -2.21 -11.71 8.89
C ILE A 188 -3.14 -12.74 8.24
N ASP A 189 -4.35 -12.87 8.80
CA ASP A 189 -5.42 -13.63 8.17
C ASP A 189 -6.06 -12.83 7.03
N ILE A 190 -6.42 -13.52 5.94
CA ILE A 190 -7.14 -12.97 4.80
C ILE A 190 -8.56 -13.55 4.80
N PRO A 191 -9.61 -12.71 5.02
CA PRO A 191 -11.00 -13.12 4.86
C PRO A 191 -11.33 -13.58 3.45
N GLU A 192 -12.51 -14.19 3.26
CA GLU A 192 -12.91 -14.73 1.95
C GLU A 192 -13.46 -13.69 0.98
N SER A 193 -13.82 -12.50 1.45
CA SER A 193 -14.37 -11.42 0.62
C SER A 193 -13.67 -10.08 0.79
N ALA A 194 -13.69 -9.26 -0.26
CA ALA A 194 -13.18 -7.90 -0.23
C ALA A 194 -13.96 -7.03 0.77
N LYS A 195 -15.24 -7.29 0.93
CA LYS A 195 -16.10 -6.60 1.89
C LYS A 195 -15.64 -6.85 3.32
N GLU A 196 -15.48 -8.11 3.73
CA GLU A 196 -15.02 -8.45 5.08
C GLU A 196 -13.66 -7.86 5.41
N LEU A 197 -12.69 -7.94 4.47
CA LEU A 197 -11.37 -7.33 4.67
C LEU A 197 -11.45 -5.81 4.78
N SER A 198 -12.30 -5.18 3.97
CA SER A 198 -12.46 -3.72 4.00
C SER A 198 -13.10 -3.22 5.30
N GLU A 199 -14.12 -3.92 5.80
CA GLU A 199 -14.75 -3.62 7.08
C GLU A 199 -13.74 -3.79 8.22
N LEU A 200 -13.02 -4.92 8.26
CA LEU A 200 -12.00 -5.18 9.26
C LEU A 200 -10.93 -4.09 9.28
N ILE A 201 -10.40 -3.66 8.13
CA ILE A 201 -9.40 -2.60 8.08
C ILE A 201 -10.02 -1.26 8.51
N TRP A 202 -11.15 -0.88 7.91
CA TRP A 202 -11.72 0.46 8.10
C TRP A 202 -12.19 0.72 9.52
N GLU A 203 -12.76 -0.27 10.18
CA GLU A 203 -13.24 -0.16 11.56
C GLU A 203 -12.11 -0.08 12.59
N ASN A 204 -10.97 -0.69 12.29
CA ASN A 204 -9.85 -0.78 13.23
C ASN A 204 -8.73 0.23 12.99
N LEU A 205 -8.71 0.95 11.86
CA LEU A 205 -7.84 2.12 11.67
C LEU A 205 -8.27 3.26 12.58
N ASN A 206 -7.28 3.99 13.14
CA ASN A 206 -7.54 5.17 13.97
C ASN A 206 -8.50 6.13 13.25
N TYR A 207 -9.61 6.47 13.93
CA TYR A 207 -10.72 7.23 13.35
C TYR A 207 -10.30 8.60 12.81
N ASP A 208 -9.45 9.33 13.54
CA ASP A 208 -9.05 10.69 13.17
C ASP A 208 -8.09 10.70 11.97
N ASN A 209 -7.25 9.68 11.88
CA ASN A 209 -6.18 9.61 10.91
C ASN A 209 -6.51 8.85 9.61
N LYS A 210 -7.48 7.95 9.60
CA LYS A 210 -7.87 7.21 8.38
C LYS A 210 -8.44 8.15 7.32
N ILE A 211 -8.05 7.93 6.06
CA ILE A 211 -8.43 8.81 4.92
C ILE A 211 -9.15 8.02 3.84
N SER A 212 -8.50 7.02 3.27
CA SER A 212 -9.04 6.21 2.20
C SER A 212 -8.54 4.78 2.27
N LEU A 213 -9.35 3.86 1.80
CA LEU A 213 -9.08 2.44 1.70
C LEU A 213 -9.57 1.92 0.36
N TYR A 214 -8.76 1.10 -0.29
CA TYR A 214 -9.17 0.28 -1.41
C TYR A 214 -8.79 -1.18 -1.17
N VAL A 215 -9.73 -2.08 -1.40
CA VAL A 215 -9.55 -3.53 -1.32
C VAL A 215 -10.01 -4.13 -2.63
N ARG A 216 -9.19 -5.04 -3.20
CA ARG A 216 -9.52 -5.81 -4.41
C ARG A 216 -9.21 -7.28 -4.19
N TYR A 217 -10.16 -8.12 -4.52
CA TYR A 217 -9.98 -9.54 -4.68
C TYR A 217 -10.10 -9.88 -6.16
N ILE A 218 -9.17 -10.67 -6.67
CA ILE A 218 -9.12 -11.02 -8.09
C ILE A 218 -8.79 -12.50 -8.25
N ASP A 219 -9.54 -13.21 -9.10
CA ASP A 219 -9.30 -14.60 -9.41
C ASP A 219 -8.45 -14.79 -10.68
N SER A 220 -8.12 -16.04 -11.00
CA SER A 220 -7.32 -16.40 -12.20
C SER A 220 -8.01 -16.07 -13.53
N ASN A 221 -9.34 -15.88 -13.53
CA ASN A 221 -10.11 -15.46 -14.69
C ASN A 221 -10.28 -13.94 -14.79
N PHE A 222 -9.61 -13.19 -13.90
CA PHE A 222 -9.71 -11.73 -13.80
C PHE A 222 -11.10 -11.23 -13.36
N ASN A 223 -11.92 -12.07 -12.73
CA ASN A 223 -13.10 -11.58 -12.03
C ASN A 223 -12.65 -10.80 -10.80
N VAL A 224 -13.15 -9.58 -10.67
CA VAL A 224 -12.77 -8.63 -9.64
C VAL A 224 -13.95 -8.37 -8.72
N GLU A 225 -13.67 -8.44 -7.41
CA GLU A 225 -14.49 -7.92 -6.34
C GLU A 225 -13.71 -6.80 -5.66
N ASP A 226 -14.21 -5.57 -5.68
CA ASP A 226 -13.48 -4.45 -5.05
C ASP A 226 -14.39 -3.57 -4.20
N VAL A 227 -13.79 -2.96 -3.17
CA VAL A 227 -14.41 -2.00 -2.26
C VAL A 227 -13.51 -0.78 -2.16
N LEU A 228 -14.09 0.42 -2.30
CA LEU A 228 -13.42 1.69 -2.15
C LEU A 228 -14.16 2.51 -1.08
N ILE A 229 -13.42 2.96 -0.07
CA ILE A 229 -13.94 3.79 1.03
C ILE A 229 -13.10 5.06 1.11
N ASN A 230 -13.76 6.20 1.14
CA ASN A 230 -13.17 7.51 1.39
C ASN A 230 -13.85 8.17 2.60
N LYS A 231 -13.06 8.76 3.50
CA LYS A 231 -13.58 9.57 4.61
C LYS A 231 -14.15 10.91 4.11
N TYR A 232 -13.56 11.45 3.06
CA TYR A 232 -13.93 12.72 2.45
C TYR A 232 -14.53 12.51 1.07
N LYS A 233 -15.30 13.50 0.59
CA LYS A 233 -15.76 13.58 -0.79
C LYS A 233 -14.90 14.58 -1.54
N ARG A 234 -14.75 14.38 -2.85
CA ARG A 234 -14.13 15.38 -3.73
C ARG A 234 -15.09 16.54 -3.94
N VAL A 235 -14.58 17.77 -3.79
CA VAL A 235 -15.30 19.05 -3.98
C VAL A 235 -14.68 19.78 -5.16
#